data_82513b5c7de9f9e83b72bde430a319e5
#
_entry.id   82513b5c7de9f9e83b72bde430a319e5
#
_cell.length_a   1.000
_cell.length_b   1.000
_cell.length_c   1.000
_cell.angle_alpha   90.00
_cell.angle_beta   90.00
_cell.angle_gamma   90.00
#
_symmetry.space_group_name_H-M   'P 1'
#
loop_
_entity.id
_entity.type
_entity.pdbx_description
1 polymer ?
#
loop_
_entity_poly.entity_id
_entity_poly.type
_entity_poly.pdbx_seq_one_letter_code
_entity_poly.pdbx_strand_id
1 'polypeptide(L)'
;MISIFTDGACSGNPGPGGWGAIIVTREGRVLELAGREEPTTNNRMELGGVIASLRAVADMPGVALVHSDSTYVIEGITKWILGWKRRGWTTAA
;
A
#
# COMPACT_ATOMS: atom_id res chain seq x y z
N MET A 1 3.83 -16.88 -3.22
CA MET A 1 4.03 -15.43 -3.38
C MET A 1 2.69 -14.72 -3.33
N ILE A 2 2.64 -13.61 -2.65
CA ILE A 2 1.45 -12.76 -2.59
C ILE A 2 1.68 -11.60 -3.55
N SER A 3 0.73 -11.37 -4.46
CA SER A 3 0.82 -10.26 -5.42
C SER A 3 -0.17 -9.17 -5.01
N ILE A 4 0.33 -7.93 -4.95
CA ILE A 4 -0.45 -6.76 -4.56
C ILE A 4 -0.43 -5.75 -5.71
N PHE A 5 -1.61 -5.37 -6.16
CA PHE A 5 -1.79 -4.36 -7.22
C PHE A 5 -2.53 -3.18 -6.63
N THR A 6 -1.94 -1.99 -6.68
CA THR A 6 -2.54 -0.80 -6.10
C THR A 6 -2.65 0.33 -7.12
N ASP A 7 -3.67 1.16 -6.94
CA ASP A 7 -3.86 2.38 -7.70
C ASP A 7 -4.50 3.43 -6.80
N GLY A 8 -4.06 4.67 -6.94
CA GLY A 8 -4.59 5.78 -6.15
C GLY A 8 -4.64 7.03 -6.98
N ALA A 9 -5.64 7.85 -6.72
CA ALA A 9 -5.86 9.09 -7.47
C ALA A 9 -6.48 10.16 -6.58
N CYS A 10 -6.26 11.40 -6.98
CA CYS A 10 -6.80 12.57 -6.30
C CYS A 10 -7.33 13.55 -7.34
N SER A 11 -8.52 14.08 -7.10
CA SER A 11 -9.12 15.10 -7.96
C SER A 11 -8.71 16.48 -7.44
N GLY A 12 -7.73 17.10 -8.10
CA GLY A 12 -7.02 18.25 -7.55
C GLY A 12 -5.88 17.78 -6.63
N ASN A 13 -4.99 18.66 -6.27
CA ASN A 13 -3.84 18.28 -5.42
C ASN A 13 -3.45 19.44 -4.50
N PRO A 14 -4.08 19.59 -3.31
CA PRO A 14 -4.96 18.62 -2.64
C PRO A 14 -6.42 18.63 -3.14
N GLY A 15 -7.15 17.58 -2.80
CA GLY A 15 -8.57 17.45 -3.13
C GLY A 15 -9.10 16.09 -2.66
N PRO A 16 -10.34 15.74 -3.05
CA PRO A 16 -10.87 14.42 -2.73
C PRO A 16 -10.10 13.34 -3.49
N GLY A 17 -9.81 12.24 -2.83
CA GLY A 17 -9.06 11.14 -3.42
C GLY A 17 -9.48 9.79 -2.90
N GLY A 18 -8.99 8.76 -3.56
CA GLY A 18 -9.24 7.39 -3.20
C GLY A 18 -8.12 6.48 -3.69
N TRP A 19 -8.09 5.29 -3.15
CA TRP A 19 -7.19 4.24 -3.58
C TRP A 19 -7.91 2.91 -3.61
N GLY A 20 -7.44 2.01 -4.45
CA GLY A 20 -7.90 0.65 -4.50
C GLY A 20 -6.72 -0.30 -4.50
N ALA A 21 -6.94 -1.51 -4.02
CA ALA A 21 -5.93 -2.55 -4.03
C ALA A 21 -6.55 -3.91 -4.29
N ILE A 22 -5.84 -4.73 -5.04
CA ILE A 22 -6.18 -6.14 -5.27
C ILE A 22 -5.01 -6.97 -4.79
N ILE A 23 -5.31 -7.93 -3.91
CA ILE A 23 -4.31 -8.83 -3.34
C ILE A 23 -4.66 -10.24 -3.79
N VAL A 24 -3.70 -10.91 -4.42
CA VAL A 24 -3.84 -12.31 -4.82
C VAL A 24 -2.94 -13.15 -3.92
N THR A 25 -3.54 -14.03 -3.13
CA THR A 25 -2.81 -14.87 -2.18
C THR A 25 -2.18 -16.08 -2.87
N ARG A 26 -1.36 -16.83 -2.12
CA ARG A 26 -0.72 -18.05 -2.63
C ARG A 26 -1.74 -19.10 -3.07
N GLU A 27 -2.88 -19.16 -2.38
CA GLU A 27 -3.95 -20.10 -2.68
C GLU A 27 -4.85 -19.64 -3.84
N GLY A 28 -4.57 -18.47 -4.42
CA GLY A 28 -5.38 -17.91 -5.49
C GLY A 28 -6.61 -17.15 -5.01
N ARG A 29 -6.73 -16.85 -3.72
CA ARG A 29 -7.80 -16.00 -3.21
C ARG A 29 -7.54 -14.56 -3.61
N VAL A 30 -8.61 -13.84 -3.91
CA VAL A 30 -8.55 -12.44 -4.28
C VAL A 30 -9.20 -11.60 -3.19
N LEU A 31 -8.46 -10.65 -2.66
CA LEU A 31 -8.94 -9.68 -1.68
C LEU A 31 -8.97 -8.31 -2.32
N GLU A 32 -10.04 -7.57 -2.11
CA GLU A 32 -10.18 -6.21 -2.61
C GLU A 32 -10.25 -5.25 -1.43
N LEU A 33 -9.47 -4.17 -1.50
CA LEU A 33 -9.44 -3.11 -0.51
C LEU A 33 -9.66 -1.77 -1.19
N ALA A 34 -10.26 -0.84 -0.48
CA ALA A 34 -10.44 0.52 -0.98
C ALA A 34 -10.50 1.50 0.19
N GLY A 35 -10.16 2.75 -0.09
CA GLY A 35 -10.26 3.82 0.89
C GLY A 35 -10.46 5.16 0.22
N ARG A 36 -10.96 6.12 1.00
CA ARG A 36 -11.17 7.50 0.56
C ARG A 36 -10.62 8.46 1.59
N GLU A 37 -10.18 9.61 1.12
CA GLU A 37 -9.72 10.69 2.00
C GLU A 37 -10.00 12.03 1.34
N GLU A 38 -10.35 13.04 2.16
CA GLU A 38 -10.59 14.40 1.69
C GLU A 38 -10.24 15.39 2.80
N PRO A 39 -9.34 16.38 2.59
CA PRO A 39 -8.50 16.54 1.40
C PRO A 39 -7.28 15.59 1.43
N THR A 40 -6.76 15.30 0.27
CA THR A 40 -5.58 14.42 0.15
C THR A 40 -4.75 14.78 -1.09
N THR A 41 -3.73 14.00 -1.36
CA THR A 41 -2.85 14.15 -2.54
C THR A 41 -2.72 12.81 -3.25
N ASN A 42 -2.29 12.84 -4.52
CA ASN A 42 -2.02 11.62 -5.27
C ASN A 42 -1.04 10.70 -4.54
N ASN A 43 0.06 11.28 -4.02
CA ASN A 43 1.08 10.52 -3.31
C ASN A 43 0.52 9.83 -2.07
N ARG A 44 -0.33 10.52 -1.31
CA ARG A 44 -0.97 9.94 -0.13
C ARG A 44 -1.89 8.78 -0.49
N MET A 45 -2.62 8.90 -1.60
CA MET A 45 -3.55 7.84 -2.04
C MET A 45 -2.80 6.62 -2.54
N GLU A 46 -1.76 6.80 -3.34
CA GLU A 46 -0.92 5.70 -3.78
C GLU A 46 -0.28 4.98 -2.61
N LEU A 47 0.23 5.73 -1.66
CA LEU A 47 0.85 5.22 -0.46
C LEU A 47 -0.16 4.52 0.45
N GLY A 48 -1.34 5.10 0.62
CA GLY A 48 -2.40 4.53 1.44
C GLY A 48 -2.80 3.14 0.99
N GLY A 49 -2.91 2.93 -0.32
CA GLY A 49 -3.22 1.63 -0.90
C GLY A 49 -2.16 0.58 -0.56
N VAL A 50 -0.89 0.95 -0.67
CA VAL A 50 0.22 0.03 -0.34
C VAL A 50 0.25 -0.30 1.15
N ILE A 51 0.12 0.69 2.01
CA ILE A 51 0.15 0.48 3.46
C ILE A 51 -1.00 -0.43 3.89
N ALA A 52 -2.22 -0.15 3.43
CA ALA A 52 -3.38 -0.97 3.76
C ALA A 52 -3.21 -2.41 3.28
N SER A 53 -2.66 -2.60 2.09
CA SER A 53 -2.41 -3.93 1.53
C SER A 53 -1.36 -4.70 2.34
N LEU A 54 -0.28 -4.05 2.72
CA LEU A 54 0.76 -4.68 3.54
C LEU A 54 0.24 -5.07 4.91
N ARG A 55 -0.61 -4.23 5.51
CA ARG A 55 -1.27 -4.57 6.78
C ARG A 55 -2.18 -5.78 6.65
N ALA A 56 -2.92 -5.86 5.55
CA ALA A 56 -3.85 -6.96 5.30
C ALA A 56 -3.14 -8.30 5.19
N VAL A 57 -1.90 -8.34 4.73
CA VAL A 57 -1.13 -9.57 4.55
C VAL A 57 -0.04 -9.76 5.59
N ALA A 58 0.01 -8.92 6.61
CA ALA A 58 1.09 -8.92 7.61
C ALA A 58 1.25 -10.27 8.32
N ASP A 59 0.15 -11.00 8.52
CA ASP A 59 0.15 -12.30 9.20
C ASP A 59 0.31 -13.49 8.24
N MET A 60 0.37 -13.23 6.94
CA MET A 60 0.50 -14.29 5.95
C MET A 60 1.97 -14.62 5.72
N PRO A 61 2.34 -15.91 5.69
CA PRO A 61 3.72 -16.29 5.42
C PRO A 61 4.10 -16.08 3.96
N GLY A 62 5.38 -15.83 3.71
CA GLY A 62 5.93 -15.73 2.38
C GLY A 62 6.26 -14.30 1.99
N VAL A 63 6.54 -14.13 0.70
CA VAL A 63 6.96 -12.87 0.12
C VAL A 63 5.77 -12.15 -0.52
N ALA A 64 5.65 -10.86 -0.27
CA ALA A 64 4.67 -10.02 -0.95
C ALA A 64 5.38 -9.18 -2.02
N LEU A 65 4.85 -9.23 -3.24
CA LEU A 65 5.34 -8.43 -4.36
C LEU A 65 4.33 -7.33 -4.65
N VAL A 66 4.77 -6.08 -4.52
CA VAL A 66 3.93 -4.91 -4.77
C VAL A 66 4.19 -4.41 -6.19
N HIS A 67 3.12 -4.31 -6.97
CA HIS A 67 3.15 -3.74 -8.31
C HIS A 67 2.60 -2.31 -8.25
N SER A 68 3.46 -1.33 -8.51
CA SER A 68 3.07 0.08 -8.50
C SER A 68 3.84 0.83 -9.59
N ASP A 69 3.17 1.76 -10.26
CA ASP A 69 3.79 2.65 -11.23
C ASP A 69 4.39 3.89 -10.56
N SER A 70 4.18 4.06 -9.26
CA SER A 70 4.61 5.25 -8.55
C SER A 70 6.06 5.12 -8.10
N THR A 71 6.93 5.96 -8.64
CA THR A 71 8.32 6.10 -8.18
C THR A 71 8.38 6.46 -6.69
N TYR A 72 7.47 7.34 -6.26
CA TYR A 72 7.37 7.75 -4.87
C TYR A 72 7.11 6.55 -3.95
N VAL A 73 6.17 5.67 -4.32
CA VAL A 73 5.85 4.47 -3.56
C VAL A 73 7.05 3.52 -3.52
N ILE A 74 7.68 3.28 -4.66
CA ILE A 74 8.83 2.37 -4.75
C ILE A 74 9.99 2.85 -3.88
N GLU A 75 10.34 4.11 -3.95
CA GLU A 75 11.39 4.70 -3.12
C GLU A 75 11.01 4.69 -1.63
N GLY A 76 9.75 5.03 -1.33
CA GLY A 76 9.26 5.05 0.02
C GLY A 76 9.29 3.69 0.70
N ILE A 77 8.83 2.64 0.01
CA ILE A 77 8.82 1.29 0.57
C ILE A 77 10.20 0.85 1.03
N THR A 78 11.24 1.11 0.23
CA THR A 78 12.60 0.71 0.58
C THR A 78 13.03 1.34 1.91
N LYS A 79 12.77 2.62 2.10
CA LYS A 79 13.10 3.34 3.33
C LYS A 79 12.28 2.87 4.53
N TRP A 80 10.99 2.63 4.33
CA TRP A 80 10.09 2.25 5.41
C TRP A 80 10.30 0.83 5.89
N ILE A 81 10.60 -0.10 5.00
CA ILE A 81 10.91 -1.47 5.40
C ILE A 81 12.12 -1.48 6.32
N LEU A 82 13.16 -0.72 6.00
CA LEU A 82 14.34 -0.59 6.87
C LEU A 82 13.96 0.01 8.23
N GLY A 83 13.12 1.06 8.23
CA GLY A 83 12.65 1.67 9.46
C GLY A 83 11.80 0.73 10.30
N TRP A 84 10.93 -0.05 9.68
CA TRP A 84 10.11 -1.04 10.38
C TRP A 84 10.94 -2.16 10.97
N LYS A 85 11.96 -2.64 10.27
CA LYS A 85 12.90 -3.62 10.82
C LYS A 85 13.58 -3.12 12.08
N ARG A 86 14.03 -1.87 12.07
CA ARG A 86 14.67 -1.25 13.25
C ARG A 86 13.72 -1.13 14.43
N ARG A 87 12.44 -0.93 14.18
CA ARG A 87 11.41 -0.76 15.21
C ARG A 87 10.65 -2.04 15.54
N GLY A 88 11.15 -3.21 15.11
CA GLY A 88 10.47 -4.49 15.34
C GLY A 88 9.12 -4.60 14.64
N TRP A 89 9.01 -4.01 13.43
CA TRP A 89 7.80 -4.06 12.60
C TRP A 89 6.59 -3.33 13.20
N THR A 90 6.82 -2.40 14.11
CA THR A 90 5.76 -1.54 14.62
C THR A 90 5.67 -0.26 13.80
N THR A 91 4.48 0.34 13.74
CA THR A 91 4.33 1.65 13.12
C THR A 91 4.91 2.73 14.03
N ALA A 92 5.52 3.74 13.44
CA ALA A 92 5.90 4.94 14.17
C ALA A 92 4.63 5.80 14.34
N ALA A 93 3.97 5.61 15.44
CA ALA A 93 2.78 6.40 15.75
C ALA A 93 3.20 7.71 16.38
#